data_a85205ba721283fc61c0952d23f71fd7
#
_entry.id   a85205ba721283fc61c0952d23f71fd7
#
_cell.length_a   1.000
_cell.length_b   1.000
_cell.length_c   1.000
_cell.angle_alpha   90.00
_cell.angle_beta   90.00
_cell.angle_gamma   90.00
#
_symmetry.space_group_name_H-M   'P 1'
#
loop_
_entity.id
_entity.type
_entity.pdbx_description
1 polymer ?
#
loop_
_entity_poly.entity_id
_entity_poly.type
_entity_poly.pdbx_seq_one_letter_code
_entity_poly.pdbx_strand_id
1 'polypeptide(L)'
;VIKRNISLTKLLLLLTLLLAAGPAKAVLHIDTSYNGQFRNSSGFAKIIADLPFVYQESFQKIQKALGIAPREQMYIVIMFSDYLTHNGIRLRGKRQSLRTANHLVVHYIYLDLDFLINGQATLLEEMTHEMTHAIMADIMGLKNYDALPMWLKEGTAVHAADQGLARIKALTRKGFRVEDIGGEDENLDGNPISLEKYVENYLKISFLLKTFGSNALHRFVKRLMKTGDVARELATCFNGLTEEIMNQYADDFIKRTLLDNSRPLNASENLHRGTRFFDEGEYLSARLALTDALYGGLNDSEFQKAAYLLAECYIQERNPQGALQMLKQFKPDPRNVPVDRYEFLSAYSEYAMGLCTKAYFGFKKAFETSKNQAVQEGSLYYIIRILTELGNKQEAARVLGILRTSFPTSPYADFALKVLTP
;
A
#
# COMPACT_ATOMS: atom_id res chain seq x y z
N VAL A 1 -11.42 -33.57 10.58
CA VAL A 1 -10.96 -32.30 11.19
C VAL A 1 -9.46 -32.48 11.51
N ILE A 2 -8.58 -32.13 10.57
CA ILE A 2 -7.13 -32.17 10.77
C ILE A 2 -6.69 -30.76 11.14
N LYS A 3 -6.46 -30.52 12.44
CA LYS A 3 -5.77 -29.33 12.94
C LYS A 3 -4.30 -29.44 12.51
N ARG A 4 -3.91 -28.77 11.42
CA ARG A 4 -2.50 -28.51 11.12
C ARG A 4 -2.02 -27.35 12.00
N ASN A 5 -1.45 -27.69 13.15
CA ASN A 5 -0.59 -26.80 13.89
C ASN A 5 0.69 -26.56 13.07
N ILE A 6 0.73 -25.46 12.30
CA ILE A 6 2.00 -25.00 11.74
C ILE A 6 2.79 -24.49 12.94
N SER A 7 3.87 -25.18 13.26
CA SER A 7 4.76 -24.81 14.35
C SER A 7 5.28 -23.38 14.10
N LEU A 8 5.12 -22.51 15.08
CA LEU A 8 5.57 -21.11 15.07
C LEU A 8 7.06 -20.99 14.67
N THR A 9 7.86 -22.00 15.00
CA THR A 9 9.29 -22.11 14.63
C THR A 9 9.50 -22.24 13.12
N LYS A 10 8.62 -22.91 12.38
CA LYS A 10 8.71 -23.00 10.90
C LYS A 10 8.31 -21.69 10.23
N LEU A 11 7.38 -20.95 10.81
CA LEU A 11 7.00 -19.60 10.32
C LEU A 11 8.14 -18.60 10.53
N LEU A 12 8.81 -18.63 11.69
CA LEU A 12 10.00 -17.81 11.99
C LEU A 12 11.17 -18.13 11.04
N LEU A 13 11.42 -19.40 10.72
CA LEU A 13 12.49 -19.80 9.81
C LEU A 13 12.20 -19.38 8.36
N LEU A 14 10.93 -19.40 7.93
CA LEU A 14 10.53 -18.90 6.61
C LEU A 14 10.67 -17.37 6.52
N LEU A 15 10.38 -16.64 7.60
CA LEU A 15 10.55 -15.19 7.68
C LEU A 15 12.03 -14.77 7.59
N THR A 16 12.93 -15.50 8.26
CA THR A 16 14.38 -15.20 8.21
C THR A 16 14.99 -15.53 6.84
N LEU A 17 14.49 -16.52 6.11
CA LEU A 17 14.98 -16.89 4.78
C LEU A 17 14.47 -15.95 3.66
N LEU A 18 13.26 -15.40 3.79
CA LEU A 18 12.71 -14.41 2.84
C LEU A 18 13.37 -13.02 2.96
N LEU A 19 13.92 -12.70 4.13
CA LEU A 19 14.63 -11.43 4.38
C LEU A 19 16.08 -11.42 3.88
N ALA A 20 16.60 -12.55 3.40
CA ALA A 20 18.02 -12.70 3.02
C ALA A 20 18.38 -12.27 1.59
N ALA A 21 17.44 -11.78 0.78
CA ALA A 21 17.67 -11.49 -0.63
C ALA A 21 17.19 -10.09 -1.07
N GLY A 22 17.84 -9.03 -0.59
CA GLY A 22 17.61 -7.67 -1.07
C GLY A 22 18.63 -6.67 -0.52
N PRO A 23 18.91 -5.56 -1.23
CA PRO A 23 20.02 -4.65 -0.89
C PRO A 23 19.79 -3.75 0.32
N ALA A 24 18.73 -3.91 1.10
CA ALA A 24 18.55 -3.20 2.38
C ALA A 24 18.07 -4.19 3.43
N LYS A 25 18.94 -4.57 4.35
CA LYS A 25 18.63 -5.48 5.46
C LYS A 25 17.97 -4.72 6.62
N ALA A 26 16.79 -4.14 6.38
CA ALA A 26 15.97 -3.73 7.50
C ALA A 26 15.43 -5.00 8.20
N VAL A 27 15.65 -5.09 9.50
CA VAL A 27 15.25 -6.24 10.32
C VAL A 27 13.81 -6.02 10.78
N LEU A 28 12.88 -6.81 10.24
CA LEU A 28 11.49 -6.83 10.68
C LEU A 28 11.34 -7.87 11.79
N HIS A 29 10.86 -7.44 12.94
CA HIS A 29 10.39 -8.30 14.01
C HIS A 29 8.88 -8.12 14.20
N ILE A 30 8.16 -9.24 14.27
CA ILE A 30 6.72 -9.24 14.55
C ILE A 30 6.54 -9.71 15.98
N ASP A 31 5.96 -8.87 16.84
CA ASP A 31 5.65 -9.28 18.20
C ASP A 31 4.49 -10.29 18.19
N THR A 32 4.82 -11.52 18.52
CA THR A 32 3.86 -12.61 18.63
C THR A 32 3.25 -12.76 20.03
N SER A 33 3.62 -11.90 20.99
CA SER A 33 3.11 -11.94 22.36
C SER A 33 1.69 -11.36 22.48
N TYR A 34 1.16 -10.76 21.42
CA TYR A 34 -0.22 -10.27 21.39
C TYR A 34 -1.20 -11.33 21.88
N ASN A 35 -1.99 -10.98 22.89
CA ASN A 35 -2.95 -11.86 23.56
C ASN A 35 -4.36 -11.22 23.71
N GLY A 36 -4.75 -10.39 22.75
CA GLY A 36 -6.07 -9.75 22.72
C GLY A 36 -7.15 -10.59 22.07
N GLN A 37 -8.34 -9.99 21.93
CA GLN A 37 -9.56 -10.68 21.48
C GLN A 37 -9.45 -11.28 20.06
N PHE A 38 -8.63 -10.70 19.17
CA PHE A 38 -8.45 -11.18 17.80
C PHE A 38 -7.39 -12.29 17.64
N ARG A 39 -6.70 -12.69 18.73
CA ARG A 39 -5.58 -13.64 18.69
C ARG A 39 -5.86 -14.91 17.87
N ASN A 40 -7.06 -15.45 17.98
CA ASN A 40 -7.47 -16.69 17.33
C ASN A 40 -8.37 -16.45 16.11
N SER A 41 -8.54 -15.22 15.66
CA SER A 41 -9.37 -14.91 14.50
C SER A 41 -8.64 -15.23 13.19
N SER A 42 -9.42 -15.59 12.16
CA SER A 42 -8.90 -15.76 10.79
C SER A 42 -8.35 -14.45 10.23
N GLY A 43 -8.92 -13.30 10.62
CA GLY A 43 -8.46 -11.97 10.25
C GLY A 43 -7.05 -11.69 10.75
N PHE A 44 -6.75 -11.99 12.02
CA PHE A 44 -5.41 -11.84 12.57
C PHE A 44 -4.41 -12.79 11.89
N ALA A 45 -4.78 -14.05 11.69
CA ALA A 45 -3.93 -15.01 10.98
C ALA A 45 -3.57 -14.52 9.56
N LYS A 46 -4.53 -13.92 8.85
CA LYS A 46 -4.30 -13.30 7.55
C LYS A 46 -3.34 -12.11 7.63
N ILE A 47 -3.54 -11.19 8.59
CA ILE A 47 -2.65 -10.04 8.80
C ILE A 47 -1.21 -10.51 9.01
N ILE A 48 -0.98 -11.50 9.86
CA ILE A 48 0.36 -12.06 10.11
C ILE A 48 0.97 -12.67 8.85
N ALA A 49 0.17 -13.38 8.04
CA ALA A 49 0.63 -13.96 6.78
C ALA A 49 0.98 -12.93 5.73
N ASP A 50 0.22 -11.84 5.65
CA ASP A 50 0.42 -10.77 4.67
C ASP A 50 1.56 -9.79 5.05
N LEU A 51 1.88 -9.67 6.33
CA LEU A 51 2.79 -8.68 6.88
C LEU A 51 4.16 -8.61 6.19
N PRO A 52 4.87 -9.73 5.90
CA PRO A 52 6.17 -9.68 5.23
C PRO A 52 6.09 -9.06 3.81
N PHE A 53 5.00 -9.33 3.11
CA PHE A 53 4.78 -8.81 1.76
C PHE A 53 4.40 -7.32 1.81
N VAL A 54 3.48 -6.97 2.70
CA VAL A 54 3.06 -5.58 2.92
C VAL A 54 4.24 -4.71 3.35
N TYR A 55 5.13 -5.24 4.20
CA TYR A 55 6.37 -4.58 4.58
C TYR A 55 7.25 -4.22 3.37
N GLN A 56 7.49 -5.17 2.46
CA GLN A 56 8.26 -4.93 1.24
C GLN A 56 7.56 -3.94 0.30
N GLU A 57 6.26 -4.07 0.14
CA GLU A 57 5.46 -3.19 -0.71
C GLU A 57 5.43 -1.76 -0.17
N SER A 58 5.34 -1.59 1.15
CA SER A 58 5.43 -0.28 1.80
C SER A 58 6.75 0.42 1.49
N PHE A 59 7.88 -0.29 1.50
CA PHE A 59 9.16 0.29 1.06
C PHE A 59 9.12 0.76 -0.39
N GLN A 60 8.58 -0.03 -1.29
CA GLN A 60 8.48 0.34 -2.70
C GLN A 60 7.60 1.59 -2.89
N LYS A 61 6.46 1.67 -2.18
CA LYS A 61 5.59 2.85 -2.19
C LYS A 61 6.32 4.09 -1.67
N ILE A 62 7.00 4.00 -0.54
CA ILE A 62 7.74 5.12 0.04
C ILE A 62 8.88 5.56 -0.89
N GLN A 63 9.62 4.63 -1.46
CA GLN A 63 10.68 4.94 -2.42
C GLN A 63 10.13 5.62 -3.68
N LYS A 64 8.99 5.14 -4.20
CA LYS A 64 8.31 5.75 -5.36
C LYS A 64 7.81 7.16 -5.02
N ALA A 65 7.19 7.36 -3.86
CA ALA A 65 6.57 8.62 -3.48
C ALA A 65 7.59 9.70 -3.06
N LEU A 66 8.65 9.32 -2.34
CA LEU A 66 9.57 10.26 -1.69
C LEU A 66 11.03 10.16 -2.17
N GLY A 67 11.38 9.15 -2.96
CA GLY A 67 12.74 8.94 -3.44
C GLY A 67 13.74 8.52 -2.36
N ILE A 68 13.29 8.07 -1.18
CA ILE A 68 14.13 7.63 -0.06
C ILE A 68 14.04 6.11 0.12
N ALA A 69 15.11 5.52 0.64
CA ALA A 69 15.18 4.12 1.02
C ALA A 69 15.70 4.00 2.46
N PRO A 70 15.31 2.96 3.19
CA PRO A 70 15.81 2.73 4.56
C PRO A 70 17.32 2.51 4.56
N ARG A 71 17.95 2.71 5.72
CA ARG A 71 19.34 2.31 5.94
C ARG A 71 19.46 0.78 6.03
N GLU A 72 20.66 0.27 5.79
CA GLU A 72 20.95 -1.18 5.79
C GLU A 72 20.66 -1.90 7.11
N GLN A 73 20.57 -1.18 8.24
CA GLN A 73 20.37 -1.73 9.58
C GLN A 73 19.23 -1.05 10.33
N MET A 74 18.09 -0.86 9.68
CA MET A 74 16.89 -0.34 10.34
C MET A 74 16.17 -1.47 11.06
N TYR A 75 15.78 -1.24 12.34
CA TYR A 75 15.05 -2.20 13.15
C TYR A 75 13.60 -1.75 13.33
N ILE A 76 12.65 -2.58 12.87
CA ILE A 76 11.22 -2.36 13.01
C ILE A 76 10.59 -3.50 13.80
N VAL A 77 9.81 -3.17 14.81
CA VAL A 77 9.00 -4.11 15.60
C VAL A 77 7.53 -3.79 15.38
N ILE A 78 6.77 -4.75 14.85
CA ILE A 78 5.33 -4.60 14.69
C ILE A 78 4.63 -5.10 15.95
N MET A 79 3.82 -4.22 16.54
CA MET A 79 3.01 -4.46 17.74
C MET A 79 1.53 -4.40 17.35
N PHE A 80 0.70 -5.15 18.05
CA PHE A 80 -0.74 -5.19 17.82
C PHE A 80 -1.51 -4.75 19.05
N SER A 81 -2.63 -4.06 18.84
CA SER A 81 -3.58 -3.69 19.87
C SER A 81 -5.00 -3.93 19.35
N ASP A 82 -5.89 -4.41 20.24
CA ASP A 82 -7.32 -4.48 19.90
C ASP A 82 -7.93 -3.09 19.73
N TYR A 83 -7.43 -2.14 20.51
CA TYR A 83 -7.94 -0.77 20.57
C TYR A 83 -6.79 0.18 20.90
N LEU A 84 -6.28 0.85 19.87
CA LEU A 84 -5.16 1.77 20.03
C LEU A 84 -5.66 3.18 20.36
N THR A 85 -5.27 3.73 21.50
CA THR A 85 -5.63 5.09 21.89
C THR A 85 -4.42 5.92 22.28
N HIS A 86 -4.53 7.23 22.08
CA HIS A 86 -3.60 8.21 22.60
C HIS A 86 -4.38 9.44 23.08
N ASN A 87 -4.19 9.84 24.32
CA ASN A 87 -4.93 10.93 24.98
C ASN A 87 -6.47 10.83 24.80
N GLY A 88 -7.02 9.60 24.90
CA GLY A 88 -8.45 9.35 24.74
C GLY A 88 -8.97 9.33 23.31
N ILE A 89 -8.13 9.62 22.31
CA ILE A 89 -8.51 9.56 20.90
C ILE A 89 -8.01 8.26 20.28
N ARG A 90 -8.89 7.61 19.50
CA ARG A 90 -8.58 6.36 18.83
C ARG A 90 -7.69 6.58 17.62
N LEU A 91 -6.62 5.78 17.51
CA LEU A 91 -5.66 5.79 16.41
C LEU A 91 -5.78 4.49 15.60
N ARG A 92 -5.48 4.56 14.31
CA ARG A 92 -5.37 3.38 13.43
C ARG A 92 -4.00 2.75 13.51
N GLY A 93 -2.96 3.58 13.62
CA GLY A 93 -1.56 3.22 13.78
C GLY A 93 -0.84 4.24 14.65
N LYS A 94 0.34 3.89 15.13
CA LYS A 94 1.24 4.77 15.86
C LYS A 94 2.67 4.26 15.76
N ARG A 95 3.59 5.14 15.43
CA ARG A 95 5.02 4.87 15.55
C ARG A 95 5.55 5.38 16.90
N GLN A 96 6.41 4.60 17.53
CA GLN A 96 7.25 5.01 18.64
C GLN A 96 8.69 4.56 18.36
N SER A 97 9.66 5.44 18.57
CA SER A 97 11.07 5.10 18.38
C SER A 97 11.83 5.22 19.66
N LEU A 98 12.59 4.20 19.99
CA LEU A 98 13.39 4.14 21.21
C LEU A 98 14.86 3.95 20.85
N ARG A 99 15.75 4.64 21.57
CA ARG A 99 17.19 4.41 21.49
C ARG A 99 17.55 3.40 22.58
N THR A 100 18.15 2.29 22.16
CA THR A 100 18.65 1.26 23.11
C THR A 100 19.92 1.71 23.80
N ALA A 101 20.33 1.00 24.86
CA ALA A 101 21.60 1.23 25.55
C ALA A 101 22.83 1.14 24.62
N ASN A 102 22.75 0.37 23.56
CA ASN A 102 23.79 0.24 22.54
C ASN A 102 23.67 1.27 21.41
N HIS A 103 22.95 2.36 21.63
CA HIS A 103 22.72 3.45 20.67
C HIS A 103 21.95 3.07 19.38
N LEU A 104 21.40 1.85 19.29
CA LEU A 104 20.54 1.44 18.18
C LEU A 104 19.19 2.12 18.31
N VAL A 105 18.62 2.53 17.19
CA VAL A 105 17.24 3.02 17.12
C VAL A 105 16.35 1.87 16.71
N VAL A 106 15.32 1.59 17.52
CA VAL A 106 14.27 0.61 17.23
C VAL A 106 12.97 1.35 17.05
N HIS A 107 12.30 1.10 15.94
CA HIS A 107 11.00 1.68 15.62
C HIS A 107 9.90 0.67 15.92
N TYR A 108 9.05 0.99 16.86
CA TYR A 108 7.85 0.23 17.19
C TYR A 108 6.68 0.80 16.39
N ILE A 109 6.03 -0.03 15.61
CA ILE A 109 4.80 0.31 14.87
C ILE A 109 3.65 -0.44 15.49
N TYR A 110 2.73 0.28 16.11
CA TYR A 110 1.51 -0.25 16.70
C TYR A 110 0.38 -0.18 15.68
N LEU A 111 -0.35 -1.28 15.51
CA LEU A 111 -1.48 -1.39 14.59
C LEU A 111 -2.77 -1.74 15.36
N ASP A 112 -3.84 -1.00 15.11
CA ASP A 112 -5.17 -1.28 15.66
C ASP A 112 -5.84 -2.37 14.83
N LEU A 113 -6.03 -3.55 15.44
CA LEU A 113 -6.57 -4.73 14.78
C LEU A 113 -8.06 -4.60 14.45
N ASP A 114 -8.81 -3.87 15.25
CA ASP A 114 -10.24 -3.69 14.99
C ASP A 114 -10.47 -2.90 13.68
N PHE A 115 -9.69 -1.83 13.43
CA PHE A 115 -9.76 -1.13 12.15
C PHE A 115 -9.38 -2.01 10.95
N LEU A 116 -8.34 -2.83 11.12
CA LEU A 116 -7.83 -3.69 10.04
C LEU A 116 -8.77 -4.87 9.73
N ILE A 117 -9.27 -5.55 10.78
CA ILE A 117 -10.13 -6.73 10.63
C ILE A 117 -11.52 -6.35 10.12
N ASN A 118 -12.05 -5.21 10.56
CA ASN A 118 -13.35 -4.68 10.12
C ASN A 118 -13.28 -3.93 8.77
N GLY A 119 -12.13 -3.89 8.13
CA GLY A 119 -11.97 -3.29 6.79
C GLY A 119 -12.12 -1.77 6.75
N GLN A 120 -11.98 -1.09 7.88
CA GLN A 120 -12.01 0.37 7.98
C GLN A 120 -10.67 1.02 7.61
N ALA A 121 -9.60 0.23 7.57
CA ALA A 121 -8.28 0.56 7.08
C ALA A 121 -7.65 -0.68 6.43
N THR A 122 -6.70 -0.49 5.54
CA THR A 122 -5.91 -1.60 5.00
C THR A 122 -4.56 -1.69 5.71
N LEU A 123 -4.03 -2.91 5.82
CA LEU A 123 -2.72 -3.13 6.41
C LEU A 123 -1.62 -2.36 5.64
N LEU A 124 -1.73 -2.30 4.30
CA LEU A 124 -0.77 -1.61 3.45
C LEU A 124 -0.75 -0.10 3.70
N GLU A 125 -1.93 0.53 3.85
CA GLU A 125 -2.02 1.97 4.13
C GLU A 125 -1.38 2.32 5.47
N GLU A 126 -1.81 1.65 6.54
CA GLU A 126 -1.35 1.96 7.88
C GLU A 126 0.15 1.63 8.05
N MET A 127 0.59 0.49 7.49
CA MET A 127 2.00 0.13 7.49
C MET A 127 2.85 1.15 6.71
N THR A 128 2.40 1.57 5.51
CA THR A 128 3.15 2.55 4.70
C THR A 128 3.23 3.90 5.40
N HIS A 129 2.15 4.34 6.03
CA HIS A 129 2.10 5.59 6.81
C HIS A 129 3.14 5.57 7.94
N GLU A 130 3.07 4.59 8.83
CA GLU A 130 3.94 4.49 10.00
C GLU A 130 5.40 4.20 9.62
N MET A 131 5.63 3.40 8.57
CA MET A 131 6.98 3.16 8.04
C MET A 131 7.58 4.42 7.42
N THR A 132 6.79 5.32 6.83
CA THR A 132 7.31 6.61 6.33
C THR A 132 7.92 7.41 7.47
N HIS A 133 7.22 7.53 8.59
CA HIS A 133 7.75 8.17 9.79
C HIS A 133 9.02 7.49 10.31
N ALA A 134 9.02 6.15 10.34
CA ALA A 134 10.16 5.38 10.84
C ALA A 134 11.40 5.56 9.95
N ILE A 135 11.26 5.48 8.62
CA ILE A 135 12.37 5.66 7.67
C ILE A 135 12.93 7.08 7.73
N MET A 136 12.07 8.11 7.75
CA MET A 136 12.53 9.49 7.87
C MET A 136 13.31 9.70 9.18
N ALA A 137 12.79 9.22 10.30
CA ALA A 137 13.45 9.33 11.60
C ALA A 137 14.76 8.53 11.68
N ASP A 138 14.83 7.37 11.03
CA ASP A 138 16.05 6.57 10.96
C ASP A 138 17.17 7.28 10.16
N ILE A 139 16.81 7.84 9.00
CA ILE A 139 17.78 8.48 8.11
C ILE A 139 18.35 9.77 8.72
N MET A 140 17.50 10.65 9.27
CA MET A 140 17.94 11.95 9.76
C MET A 140 18.26 12.00 11.25
N GLY A 141 17.92 10.94 11.99
CA GLY A 141 18.03 10.85 13.45
C GLY A 141 16.81 11.45 14.16
N LEU A 142 16.46 10.90 15.34
CA LEU A 142 15.25 11.24 16.07
C LEU A 142 15.11 12.73 16.35
N LYS A 143 16.19 13.38 16.85
CA LYS A 143 16.17 14.81 17.20
C LYS A 143 15.79 15.70 15.99
N ASN A 144 16.38 15.45 14.83
CA ASN A 144 16.10 16.25 13.64
C ASN A 144 14.70 15.94 13.11
N TYR A 145 14.29 14.67 13.15
CA TYR A 145 12.94 14.27 12.75
C TYR A 145 11.86 14.93 13.63
N ASP A 146 12.05 14.94 14.97
CA ASP A 146 11.08 15.53 15.88
C ASP A 146 10.95 17.04 15.68
N ALA A 147 12.03 17.72 15.26
CA ALA A 147 12.04 19.14 14.93
C ALA A 147 11.37 19.48 13.58
N LEU A 148 11.03 18.51 12.75
CA LEU A 148 10.34 18.78 11.48
C LEU A 148 8.93 19.34 11.73
N PRO A 149 8.46 20.26 10.89
CA PRO A 149 7.09 20.75 10.96
C PRO A 149 6.10 19.63 10.65
N MET A 150 4.92 19.72 11.26
CA MET A 150 3.89 18.69 11.18
C MET A 150 3.42 18.44 9.74
N TRP A 151 3.28 19.53 8.94
CA TRP A 151 2.86 19.41 7.55
C TRP A 151 3.77 18.49 6.73
N LEU A 152 5.05 18.49 7.06
CA LEU A 152 6.03 17.68 6.34
C LEU A 152 6.01 16.22 6.84
N LYS A 153 5.92 15.99 8.14
CA LYS A 153 5.82 14.64 8.71
C LYS A 153 4.57 13.91 8.23
N GLU A 154 3.41 14.49 8.52
CA GLU A 154 2.13 13.86 8.21
C GLU A 154 1.77 13.92 6.72
N GLY A 155 2.08 15.05 6.07
CA GLY A 155 1.80 15.20 4.65
C GLY A 155 2.56 14.17 3.79
N THR A 156 3.84 13.91 4.10
CA THR A 156 4.63 12.88 3.39
C THR A 156 4.14 11.46 3.70
N ALA A 157 3.73 11.19 4.94
CA ALA A 157 3.20 9.87 5.33
C ALA A 157 1.85 9.58 4.64
N VAL A 158 0.92 10.56 4.66
CA VAL A 158 -0.37 10.44 3.96
C VAL A 158 -0.19 10.29 2.45
N HIS A 159 0.77 11.04 1.86
CA HIS A 159 1.08 10.94 0.43
C HIS A 159 1.65 9.56 0.08
N ALA A 160 2.66 9.08 0.79
CA ALA A 160 3.27 7.78 0.52
C ALA A 160 2.29 6.62 0.71
N ALA A 161 1.37 6.73 1.67
CA ALA A 161 0.33 5.73 1.97
C ALA A 161 -0.88 5.80 1.03
N ASP A 162 -0.96 6.78 0.11
CA ASP A 162 -2.11 7.01 -0.77
C ASP A 162 -3.44 7.27 0.00
N GLN A 163 -3.35 7.87 1.19
CA GLN A 163 -4.52 8.13 2.04
C GLN A 163 -5.23 9.47 1.72
N GLY A 164 -4.65 10.32 0.85
CA GLY A 164 -5.08 11.69 0.66
C GLY A 164 -6.54 11.83 0.22
N LEU A 165 -6.95 11.13 -0.84
CA LEU A 165 -8.33 11.19 -1.32
C LEU A 165 -9.33 10.64 -0.29
N ALA A 166 -8.98 9.57 0.43
CA ALA A 166 -9.83 9.01 1.47
C ALA A 166 -10.10 10.03 2.59
N ARG A 167 -9.06 10.74 3.01
CA ARG A 167 -9.18 11.79 4.04
C ARG A 167 -9.97 12.99 3.55
N ILE A 168 -9.76 13.46 2.31
CA ILE A 168 -10.55 14.54 1.70
C ILE A 168 -12.04 14.14 1.65
N LYS A 169 -12.36 12.93 1.17
CA LYS A 169 -13.76 12.44 1.13
C LYS A 169 -14.37 12.33 2.53
N ALA A 170 -13.60 11.88 3.52
CA ALA A 170 -14.08 11.83 4.90
C ALA A 170 -14.39 13.22 5.45
N LEU A 171 -13.54 14.21 5.12
CA LEU A 171 -13.73 15.59 5.53
C LEU A 171 -14.97 16.22 4.86
N THR A 172 -15.12 16.09 3.56
CA THR A 172 -16.27 16.64 2.82
C THR A 172 -17.59 16.02 3.27
N ARG A 173 -17.63 14.73 3.64
CA ARG A 173 -18.83 14.08 4.19
C ARG A 173 -19.26 14.58 5.57
N LYS A 174 -18.35 15.16 6.36
CA LYS A 174 -18.65 15.75 7.67
C LYS A 174 -19.31 17.13 7.59
N GLY A 175 -19.59 17.66 6.40
CA GLY A 175 -20.16 19.00 6.22
C GLY A 175 -19.16 20.12 6.49
N PHE A 176 -17.90 19.89 6.19
CA PHE A 176 -16.80 20.80 6.34
C PHE A 176 -16.98 22.11 5.54
N ARG A 177 -16.59 23.24 6.14
CA ARG A 177 -16.51 24.53 5.45
C ARG A 177 -15.05 24.83 5.11
N VAL A 178 -14.82 25.33 3.90
CA VAL A 178 -13.47 25.66 3.39
C VAL A 178 -12.76 26.71 4.27
N GLU A 179 -13.55 27.57 4.93
CA GLU A 179 -13.08 28.60 5.84
C GLU A 179 -12.49 28.04 7.15
N ASP A 180 -12.81 26.81 7.49
CA ASP A 180 -12.31 26.15 8.72
C ASP A 180 -10.88 25.61 8.56
N ILE A 181 -10.27 25.73 7.34
CA ILE A 181 -8.85 25.38 7.07
C ILE A 181 -7.97 26.62 7.22
N GLY A 182 -6.78 26.42 7.78
CA GLY A 182 -5.76 27.45 7.89
C GLY A 182 -5.66 28.06 9.30
N GLY A 183 -6.27 27.44 10.31
CA GLY A 183 -5.99 27.79 11.71
C GLY A 183 -4.51 27.56 12.04
N GLU A 184 -3.94 28.38 12.95
CA GLU A 184 -2.58 28.23 13.44
C GLU A 184 -2.30 26.77 13.81
N ASP A 185 -1.09 26.31 13.54
CA ASP A 185 -0.60 25.02 14.04
C ASP A 185 -0.61 25.07 15.58
N GLU A 186 -1.75 24.80 16.18
CA GLU A 186 -1.79 24.41 17.57
C GLU A 186 -1.04 23.08 17.68
N ASN A 187 0.27 23.22 17.77
CA ASN A 187 1.18 22.14 18.12
C ASN A 187 0.94 21.84 19.59
N LEU A 188 -0.16 21.18 19.85
CA LEU A 188 -0.52 20.70 21.17
C LEU A 188 0.31 19.44 21.39
N ASP A 189 1.43 19.61 22.07
CA ASP A 189 2.30 18.53 22.52
C ASP A 189 1.46 17.33 22.99
N GLY A 190 1.44 16.28 22.16
CA GLY A 190 0.81 15.01 22.46
C GLY A 190 -0.67 14.86 22.14
N ASN A 191 -1.34 15.82 21.49
CA ASN A 191 -2.73 15.62 21.04
C ASN A 191 -2.77 14.99 19.64
N PRO A 192 -3.73 14.09 19.37
CA PRO A 192 -3.95 13.55 18.02
C PRO A 192 -4.34 14.66 17.05
N ILE A 193 -3.78 14.58 15.86
CA ILE A 193 -4.02 15.53 14.78
C ILE A 193 -5.47 15.40 14.30
N SER A 194 -6.15 16.50 14.04
CA SER A 194 -7.49 16.50 13.48
C SER A 194 -7.49 16.02 12.01
N LEU A 195 -8.66 15.57 11.51
CA LEU A 195 -8.80 15.17 10.11
C LEU A 195 -8.50 16.34 9.16
N GLU A 196 -8.90 17.54 9.54
CA GLU A 196 -8.66 18.80 8.83
C GLU A 196 -7.16 19.04 8.64
N LYS A 197 -6.38 18.91 9.71
CA LYS A 197 -4.91 19.07 9.66
C LYS A 197 -4.23 17.96 8.85
N TYR A 198 -4.70 16.72 8.91
CA TYR A 198 -4.18 15.67 8.01
C TYR A 198 -4.41 16.02 6.54
N VAL A 199 -5.59 16.53 6.19
CA VAL A 199 -5.92 16.94 4.82
C VAL A 199 -5.09 18.14 4.39
N GLU A 200 -4.95 19.15 5.24
CA GLU A 200 -4.11 20.32 4.99
C GLU A 200 -2.65 19.91 4.74
N ASN A 201 -2.07 19.12 5.63
CA ASN A 201 -0.69 18.65 5.53
C ASN A 201 -0.45 17.86 4.23
N TYR A 202 -1.36 16.97 3.87
CA TYR A 202 -1.31 16.24 2.59
C TYR A 202 -1.40 17.19 1.39
N LEU A 203 -2.29 18.17 1.42
CA LEU A 203 -2.48 19.09 0.30
C LEU A 203 -1.29 20.05 0.12
N LYS A 204 -0.54 20.39 1.17
CA LYS A 204 0.75 21.09 1.05
C LYS A 204 1.78 20.27 0.27
N ILE A 205 1.91 18.99 0.55
CA ILE A 205 2.77 18.06 -0.25
C ILE A 205 2.26 17.95 -1.68
N SER A 206 0.95 17.82 -1.87
CA SER A 206 0.33 17.74 -3.20
C SER A 206 0.54 19.02 -4.01
N PHE A 207 0.52 20.17 -3.37
CA PHE A 207 0.84 21.46 -3.99
C PHE A 207 2.28 21.45 -4.51
N LEU A 208 3.25 21.07 -3.69
CA LEU A 208 4.66 20.98 -4.11
C LEU A 208 4.84 20.00 -5.27
N LEU A 209 4.19 18.83 -5.19
CA LEU A 209 4.25 17.81 -6.22
C LEU A 209 3.67 18.29 -7.56
N LYS A 210 2.49 18.91 -7.54
CA LYS A 210 1.81 19.38 -8.75
C LYS A 210 2.48 20.61 -9.38
N THR A 211 3.06 21.47 -8.56
CA THR A 211 3.69 22.71 -9.05
C THR A 211 5.10 22.45 -9.57
N PHE A 212 5.88 21.59 -8.91
CA PHE A 212 7.32 21.44 -9.19
C PHE A 212 7.70 20.03 -9.67
N GLY A 213 6.75 19.08 -9.64
CA GLY A 213 6.94 17.70 -10.09
C GLY A 213 7.63 16.79 -9.07
N SER A 214 7.52 15.49 -9.29
CA SER A 214 8.04 14.44 -8.40
C SER A 214 9.55 14.52 -8.20
N ASN A 215 10.31 14.84 -9.25
CA ASN A 215 11.77 14.96 -9.16
C ASN A 215 12.22 16.07 -8.21
N ALA A 216 11.49 17.19 -8.14
CA ALA A 216 11.78 18.27 -7.21
C ALA A 216 11.47 17.86 -5.77
N LEU A 217 10.33 17.21 -5.55
CA LEU A 217 9.97 16.67 -4.24
C LEU A 217 10.99 15.63 -3.75
N HIS A 218 11.40 14.69 -4.60
CA HIS A 218 12.42 13.68 -4.26
C HIS A 218 13.76 14.34 -3.89
N ARG A 219 14.21 15.34 -4.66
CA ARG A 219 15.43 16.09 -4.32
C ARG A 219 15.30 16.79 -2.97
N PHE A 220 14.17 17.45 -2.73
CA PHE A 220 13.88 18.12 -1.47
C PHE A 220 13.96 17.17 -0.29
N VAL A 221 13.18 16.09 -0.32
CA VAL A 221 13.17 15.09 0.76
C VAL A 221 14.56 14.49 0.97
N LYS A 222 15.27 14.12 -0.09
CA LYS A 222 16.61 13.52 -0.02
C LYS A 222 17.68 14.47 0.57
N ARG A 223 17.58 15.76 0.27
CA ARG A 223 18.49 16.78 0.83
C ARG A 223 18.13 17.06 2.28
N LEU A 224 16.83 17.22 2.57
CA LEU A 224 16.34 17.43 3.92
C LEU A 224 16.74 16.31 4.89
N MET A 225 16.69 15.04 4.45
CA MET A 225 17.16 13.90 5.26
C MET A 225 18.62 14.03 5.67
N LYS A 226 19.44 14.80 4.95
CA LYS A 226 20.85 15.03 5.26
C LYS A 226 21.10 16.27 6.12
N THR A 227 20.38 17.34 5.85
CA THR A 227 20.61 18.65 6.45
C THR A 227 19.73 18.95 7.65
N GLY A 228 18.51 18.44 7.67
CA GLY A 228 17.49 18.78 8.67
C GLY A 228 16.94 20.22 8.54
N ASP A 229 17.42 21.00 7.55
CA ASP A 229 17.09 22.42 7.39
C ASP A 229 15.98 22.61 6.35
N VAL A 230 14.74 22.66 6.81
CA VAL A 230 13.53 22.80 5.97
C VAL A 230 13.57 24.08 5.14
N ALA A 231 13.88 25.22 5.76
CA ALA A 231 13.84 26.52 5.10
C ALA A 231 14.85 26.60 3.94
N ARG A 232 16.08 26.14 4.20
CA ARG A 232 17.13 26.09 3.19
C ARG A 232 16.78 25.17 2.02
N GLU A 233 16.24 23.99 2.32
CA GLU A 233 15.97 23.00 1.30
C GLU A 233 14.72 23.32 0.49
N LEU A 234 13.71 23.99 1.08
CA LEU A 234 12.59 24.58 0.35
C LEU A 234 13.08 25.58 -0.69
N ALA A 235 13.88 26.56 -0.25
CA ALA A 235 14.41 27.59 -1.15
C ALA A 235 15.29 26.97 -2.26
N THR A 236 16.10 25.96 -1.92
CA THR A 236 17.02 25.35 -2.89
C THR A 236 16.30 24.50 -3.94
N CYS A 237 15.28 23.74 -3.54
CA CYS A 237 14.64 22.76 -4.42
C CYS A 237 13.42 23.30 -5.16
N PHE A 238 12.83 24.40 -4.69
CA PHE A 238 11.61 24.99 -5.22
C PHE A 238 11.76 26.47 -5.58
N ASN A 239 12.85 26.84 -6.23
CA ASN A 239 13.06 28.17 -6.85
C ASN A 239 12.95 29.35 -5.87
N GLY A 240 13.55 29.24 -4.69
CA GLY A 240 13.51 30.31 -3.68
C GLY A 240 12.25 30.33 -2.82
N LEU A 241 11.44 29.26 -2.86
CA LEU A 241 10.21 29.15 -2.06
C LEU A 241 10.54 29.21 -0.57
N THR A 242 9.92 30.14 0.16
CA THR A 242 9.92 30.15 1.63
C THR A 242 8.66 29.46 2.15
N GLU A 243 8.67 29.08 3.43
CA GLU A 243 7.50 28.43 4.05
C GLU A 243 6.28 29.36 4.08
N GLU A 244 6.50 30.65 4.31
CA GLU A 244 5.45 31.69 4.25
C GLU A 244 4.81 31.78 2.85
N ILE A 245 5.63 31.91 1.82
CA ILE A 245 5.17 31.96 0.43
C ILE A 245 4.48 30.64 0.05
N MET A 246 5.04 29.50 0.47
CA MET A 246 4.42 28.18 0.26
C MET A 246 3.02 28.11 0.87
N ASN A 247 2.87 28.53 2.13
CA ASN A 247 1.58 28.53 2.82
C ASN A 247 0.57 29.41 2.08
N GLN A 248 0.94 30.60 1.67
CA GLN A 248 0.07 31.52 0.93
C GLN A 248 -0.46 30.89 -0.38
N TYR A 249 0.42 30.29 -1.20
CA TYR A 249 -0.01 29.65 -2.44
C TYR A 249 -0.72 28.30 -2.20
N ALA A 250 -0.31 27.56 -1.17
CA ALA A 250 -0.95 26.32 -0.82
C ALA A 250 -2.39 26.54 -0.34
N ASP A 251 -2.68 27.62 0.37
CA ASP A 251 -4.05 27.94 0.82
C ASP A 251 -5.04 28.04 -0.34
N ASP A 252 -4.69 28.74 -1.39
CA ASP A 252 -5.52 28.82 -2.60
C ASP A 252 -5.67 27.47 -3.28
N PHE A 253 -4.60 26.68 -3.35
CA PHE A 253 -4.62 25.34 -3.91
C PHE A 253 -5.49 24.39 -3.07
N ILE A 254 -5.39 24.46 -1.74
CA ILE A 254 -6.18 23.66 -0.79
C ILE A 254 -7.67 23.99 -0.96
N LYS A 255 -8.03 25.28 -0.91
CA LYS A 255 -9.41 25.72 -1.08
C LYS A 255 -10.02 25.25 -2.39
N ARG A 256 -9.33 25.43 -3.52
CA ARG A 256 -9.78 24.93 -4.83
C ARG A 256 -9.91 23.42 -4.85
N THR A 257 -8.92 22.70 -4.33
CA THR A 257 -8.93 21.23 -4.32
C THR A 257 -10.10 20.70 -3.51
N LEU A 258 -10.42 21.32 -2.37
CA LEU A 258 -11.55 20.92 -1.54
C LEU A 258 -12.89 21.24 -2.19
N LEU A 259 -13.03 22.42 -2.80
CA LEU A 259 -14.22 22.79 -3.56
C LEU A 259 -14.46 21.81 -4.73
N ASP A 260 -13.41 21.48 -5.49
CA ASP A 260 -13.50 20.50 -6.58
C ASP A 260 -13.90 19.10 -6.10
N ASN A 261 -13.46 18.72 -4.90
CA ASN A 261 -13.81 17.42 -4.30
C ASN A 261 -15.16 17.42 -3.54
N SER A 262 -15.70 18.57 -3.20
CA SER A 262 -17.05 18.70 -2.63
C SER A 262 -18.13 18.62 -3.70
N ARG A 263 -17.81 18.91 -4.96
CA ARG A 263 -18.73 18.75 -6.09
C ARG A 263 -18.98 17.27 -6.35
N PRO A 264 -20.26 16.83 -6.41
CA PRO A 264 -20.55 15.49 -6.84
C PRO A 264 -20.12 15.29 -8.30
N LEU A 265 -19.29 14.28 -8.53
CA LEU A 265 -18.89 13.84 -9.86
C LEU A 265 -19.91 12.84 -10.40
N ASN A 266 -20.19 12.90 -11.70
CA ASN A 266 -20.96 11.85 -12.36
C ASN A 266 -20.13 10.55 -12.50
N ALA A 267 -20.80 9.46 -12.93
CA ALA A 267 -20.17 8.15 -13.04
C ALA A 267 -18.96 8.12 -13.98
N SER A 268 -19.07 8.73 -15.16
CA SER A 268 -17.97 8.79 -16.15
C SER A 268 -16.80 9.66 -15.66
N GLU A 269 -17.04 10.77 -14.97
CA GLU A 269 -16.01 11.60 -14.35
C GLU A 269 -15.26 10.81 -13.27
N ASN A 270 -15.97 10.05 -12.44
CA ASN A 270 -15.37 9.17 -11.43
C ASN A 270 -14.58 8.03 -12.06
N LEU A 271 -15.06 7.43 -13.15
CA LEU A 271 -14.31 6.41 -13.91
C LEU A 271 -13.01 7.00 -14.48
N HIS A 272 -13.07 8.17 -15.10
CA HIS A 272 -11.86 8.83 -15.63
C HIS A 272 -10.86 9.13 -14.52
N ARG A 273 -11.34 9.66 -13.41
CA ARG A 273 -10.52 9.94 -12.22
C ARG A 273 -9.89 8.67 -11.65
N GLY A 274 -10.67 7.60 -11.50
CA GLY A 274 -10.22 6.31 -11.01
C GLY A 274 -9.17 5.67 -11.92
N THR A 275 -9.37 5.75 -13.25
CA THR A 275 -8.39 5.28 -14.24
C THR A 275 -7.06 6.02 -14.09
N ARG A 276 -7.08 7.36 -13.97
CA ARG A 276 -5.87 8.15 -13.78
C ARG A 276 -5.12 7.75 -12.51
N PHE A 277 -5.80 7.64 -11.37
CA PHE A 277 -5.17 7.19 -10.12
C PHE A 277 -4.57 5.78 -10.25
N PHE A 278 -5.26 4.89 -10.97
CA PHE A 278 -4.73 3.55 -11.23
C PHE A 278 -3.43 3.59 -12.04
N ASP A 279 -3.37 4.40 -13.09
CA ASP A 279 -2.17 4.57 -13.93
C ASP A 279 -1.00 5.21 -13.14
N GLU A 280 -1.31 6.08 -12.20
CA GLU A 280 -0.35 6.70 -11.27
C GLU A 280 0.11 5.71 -10.17
N GLY A 281 -0.60 4.57 -10.00
CA GLY A 281 -0.33 3.54 -8.97
C GLY A 281 -0.87 3.92 -7.59
N GLU A 282 -1.80 4.87 -7.54
CA GLU A 282 -2.54 5.28 -6.34
C GLU A 282 -3.80 4.40 -6.21
N TYR A 283 -3.58 3.12 -5.84
CA TYR A 283 -4.64 2.09 -5.91
C TYR A 283 -5.79 2.33 -4.94
N LEU A 284 -5.54 2.90 -3.76
CA LEU A 284 -6.60 3.26 -2.83
C LEU A 284 -7.48 4.38 -3.38
N SER A 285 -6.86 5.44 -3.89
CA SER A 285 -7.57 6.56 -4.52
C SER A 285 -8.34 6.09 -5.76
N ALA A 286 -7.73 5.21 -6.56
CA ALA A 286 -8.39 4.56 -7.70
C ALA A 286 -9.62 3.76 -7.27
N ARG A 287 -9.49 2.90 -6.25
CA ARG A 287 -10.58 2.10 -5.71
C ARG A 287 -11.77 2.96 -5.27
N LEU A 288 -11.50 4.04 -4.54
CA LEU A 288 -12.54 4.94 -4.07
C LEU A 288 -13.29 5.63 -5.21
N ALA A 289 -12.57 6.10 -6.24
CA ALA A 289 -13.18 6.75 -7.39
C ALA A 289 -13.93 5.75 -8.28
N LEU A 290 -13.36 4.56 -8.54
CA LEU A 290 -14.02 3.50 -9.31
C LEU A 290 -15.27 2.96 -8.62
N THR A 291 -15.26 2.87 -7.29
CA THR A 291 -16.44 2.49 -6.52
C THR A 291 -17.55 3.51 -6.69
N ASP A 292 -17.26 4.82 -6.56
CA ASP A 292 -18.24 5.88 -6.79
C ASP A 292 -18.77 5.85 -8.25
N ALA A 293 -17.89 5.52 -9.23
CA ALA A 293 -18.29 5.36 -10.62
C ALA A 293 -19.32 4.24 -10.81
N LEU A 294 -19.09 3.07 -10.20
CA LEU A 294 -20.01 1.93 -10.30
C LEU A 294 -21.39 2.22 -9.70
N TYR A 295 -21.45 2.98 -8.60
CA TYR A 295 -22.73 3.39 -7.99
C TYR A 295 -23.41 4.53 -8.77
N GLY A 296 -22.72 5.25 -9.62
CA GLY A 296 -23.24 6.40 -10.37
C GLY A 296 -23.99 6.07 -11.65
N GLY A 297 -24.11 4.78 -12.03
CA GLY A 297 -24.85 4.34 -13.22
C GLY A 297 -24.05 4.47 -14.53
N LEU A 298 -23.02 3.65 -14.70
CA LEU A 298 -22.23 3.52 -15.92
C LEU A 298 -22.99 2.72 -16.99
N ASN A 299 -22.68 2.95 -18.28
CA ASN A 299 -23.09 2.04 -19.34
C ASN A 299 -22.28 0.73 -19.28
N ASP A 300 -22.69 -0.31 -20.03
CA ASP A 300 -22.08 -1.64 -19.96
C ASP A 300 -20.57 -1.65 -20.24
N SER A 301 -20.10 -0.84 -21.18
CA SER A 301 -18.66 -0.75 -21.51
C SER A 301 -17.85 -0.11 -20.40
N GLU A 302 -18.34 1.02 -19.89
CA GLU A 302 -17.73 1.73 -18.78
C GLU A 302 -17.77 0.91 -17.49
N PHE A 303 -18.89 0.20 -17.25
CA PHE A 303 -19.03 -0.70 -16.10
C PHE A 303 -17.96 -1.81 -16.11
N GLN A 304 -17.78 -2.50 -17.26
CA GLN A 304 -16.76 -3.54 -17.39
C GLN A 304 -15.36 -2.99 -17.11
N LYS A 305 -15.03 -1.82 -17.66
CA LYS A 305 -13.75 -1.16 -17.42
C LYS A 305 -13.55 -0.80 -15.94
N ALA A 306 -14.56 -0.20 -15.32
CA ALA A 306 -14.51 0.18 -13.91
C ALA A 306 -14.36 -1.04 -12.99
N ALA A 307 -15.18 -2.07 -13.21
CA ALA A 307 -15.16 -3.30 -12.41
C ALA A 307 -13.84 -4.06 -12.56
N TYR A 308 -13.27 -4.10 -13.78
CA TYR A 308 -11.97 -4.70 -14.04
C TYR A 308 -10.84 -3.96 -13.32
N LEU A 309 -10.76 -2.63 -13.44
CA LEU A 309 -9.75 -1.83 -12.76
C LEU A 309 -9.91 -1.90 -11.23
N LEU A 310 -11.15 -1.96 -10.75
CA LEU A 310 -11.42 -2.14 -9.32
C LEU A 310 -10.96 -3.51 -8.82
N ALA A 311 -11.12 -4.57 -9.61
CA ALA A 311 -10.58 -5.89 -9.28
C ALA A 311 -9.04 -5.87 -9.20
N GLU A 312 -8.37 -5.19 -10.13
CA GLU A 312 -6.92 -4.98 -10.08
C GLU A 312 -6.50 -4.22 -8.79
N CYS A 313 -7.22 -3.17 -8.40
CA CYS A 313 -6.98 -2.47 -7.14
C CYS A 313 -7.09 -3.41 -5.93
N TYR A 314 -8.13 -4.26 -5.89
CA TYR A 314 -8.29 -5.24 -4.82
C TYR A 314 -7.16 -6.27 -4.77
N ILE A 315 -6.60 -6.68 -5.93
CA ILE A 315 -5.42 -7.55 -5.95
C ILE A 315 -4.21 -6.84 -5.33
N GLN A 316 -3.99 -5.58 -5.65
CA GLN A 316 -2.90 -4.80 -5.06
C GLN A 316 -3.09 -4.63 -3.54
N GLU A 317 -4.32 -4.51 -3.08
CA GLU A 317 -4.67 -4.44 -1.65
C GLU A 317 -4.74 -5.82 -0.96
N ARG A 318 -4.35 -6.90 -1.63
CA ARG A 318 -4.39 -8.29 -1.13
C ARG A 318 -5.79 -8.75 -0.70
N ASN A 319 -6.80 -8.26 -1.41
CA ASN A 319 -8.20 -8.64 -1.24
C ASN A 319 -8.70 -9.48 -2.43
N PRO A 320 -8.31 -10.75 -2.53
CA PRO A 320 -8.69 -11.62 -3.65
C PRO A 320 -10.20 -11.89 -3.70
N GLN A 321 -10.87 -11.87 -2.54
CA GLN A 321 -12.32 -12.03 -2.49
C GLN A 321 -13.04 -10.86 -3.14
N GLY A 322 -12.66 -9.62 -2.84
CA GLY A 322 -13.18 -8.42 -3.47
C GLY A 322 -12.92 -8.40 -4.98
N ALA A 323 -11.70 -8.78 -5.39
CA ALA A 323 -11.35 -8.88 -6.80
C ALA A 323 -12.24 -9.89 -7.55
N LEU A 324 -12.39 -11.10 -7.01
CA LEU A 324 -13.20 -12.14 -7.63
C LEU A 324 -14.69 -11.75 -7.68
N GLN A 325 -15.19 -11.05 -6.65
CA GLN A 325 -16.56 -10.53 -6.64
C GLN A 325 -16.79 -9.53 -7.77
N MET A 326 -15.85 -8.62 -8.01
CA MET A 326 -15.95 -7.65 -9.12
C MET A 326 -15.90 -8.34 -10.48
N LEU A 327 -14.93 -9.24 -10.69
CA LEU A 327 -14.79 -9.96 -11.97
C LEU A 327 -16.02 -10.81 -12.31
N LYS A 328 -16.72 -11.36 -11.33
CA LYS A 328 -17.94 -12.14 -11.55
C LYS A 328 -19.18 -11.33 -11.95
N GLN A 329 -19.14 -10.00 -11.84
CA GLN A 329 -20.30 -9.15 -12.16
C GLN A 329 -20.54 -8.95 -13.66
N PHE A 330 -19.56 -9.32 -14.51
CA PHE A 330 -19.66 -9.15 -15.95
C PHE A 330 -18.99 -10.29 -16.71
N LYS A 331 -19.39 -10.46 -17.97
CA LYS A 331 -18.69 -11.29 -18.94
C LYS A 331 -17.73 -10.39 -19.73
N PRO A 332 -16.42 -10.68 -19.77
CA PRO A 332 -15.46 -9.78 -20.39
C PRO A 332 -15.69 -9.65 -21.91
N ASP A 333 -15.80 -8.41 -22.39
CA ASP A 333 -15.76 -8.07 -23.80
C ASP A 333 -14.33 -7.63 -24.18
N PRO A 334 -13.67 -8.27 -25.16
CA PRO A 334 -12.30 -7.91 -25.56
C PRO A 334 -12.11 -6.45 -25.96
N ARG A 335 -13.19 -5.76 -26.33
CA ARG A 335 -13.14 -4.31 -26.66
C ARG A 335 -12.99 -3.43 -25.43
N ASN A 336 -13.39 -3.91 -24.25
CA ASN A 336 -13.46 -3.15 -23.02
C ASN A 336 -12.35 -3.53 -22.02
N VAL A 337 -12.02 -4.83 -21.95
CA VAL A 337 -11.03 -5.35 -20.98
C VAL A 337 -10.15 -6.43 -21.64
N PRO A 338 -8.87 -6.54 -21.21
CA PRO A 338 -7.98 -7.60 -21.70
C PRO A 338 -8.43 -8.96 -21.10
N VAL A 339 -9.04 -9.80 -21.96
CA VAL A 339 -9.69 -11.06 -21.53
C VAL A 339 -8.68 -12.04 -20.92
N ASP A 340 -7.48 -12.12 -21.45
CA ASP A 340 -6.42 -12.98 -20.94
C ASP A 340 -5.98 -12.57 -19.54
N ARG A 341 -5.87 -11.29 -19.28
CA ARG A 341 -5.55 -10.77 -17.95
C ARG A 341 -6.74 -10.92 -16.97
N TYR A 342 -7.96 -10.77 -17.45
CA TYR A 342 -9.17 -11.06 -16.67
C TYR A 342 -9.18 -12.53 -16.19
N GLU A 343 -8.90 -13.48 -17.07
CA GLU A 343 -8.83 -14.92 -16.73
C GLU A 343 -7.69 -15.18 -15.72
N PHE A 344 -6.53 -14.57 -15.92
CA PHE A 344 -5.42 -14.67 -14.99
C PHE A 344 -5.78 -14.14 -13.60
N LEU A 345 -6.38 -12.94 -13.50
CA LEU A 345 -6.77 -12.33 -12.22
C LEU A 345 -7.83 -13.16 -11.50
N SER A 346 -8.77 -13.74 -12.25
CA SER A 346 -9.78 -14.65 -11.70
C SER A 346 -9.12 -15.88 -11.09
N ALA A 347 -8.22 -16.53 -11.83
CA ALA A 347 -7.46 -17.67 -11.37
C ALA A 347 -6.56 -17.34 -10.17
N TYR A 348 -5.91 -16.18 -10.19
CA TYR A 348 -5.10 -15.71 -9.07
C TYR A 348 -5.93 -15.51 -7.80
N SER A 349 -7.10 -14.88 -7.94
CA SER A 349 -8.02 -14.68 -6.82
C SER A 349 -8.49 -16.01 -6.23
N GLU A 350 -8.85 -16.97 -7.07
CA GLU A 350 -9.22 -18.32 -6.66
C GLU A 350 -8.08 -19.06 -5.94
N TYR A 351 -6.86 -18.93 -6.46
CA TYR A 351 -5.66 -19.49 -5.82
C TYR A 351 -5.42 -18.89 -4.43
N ALA A 352 -5.45 -17.57 -4.33
CA ALA A 352 -5.24 -16.86 -3.08
C ALA A 352 -6.33 -17.16 -2.01
N MET A 353 -7.51 -17.61 -2.46
CA MET A 353 -8.59 -18.10 -1.60
C MET A 353 -8.49 -19.62 -1.29
N GLY A 354 -7.44 -20.31 -1.73
CA GLY A 354 -7.24 -21.74 -1.51
C GLY A 354 -8.05 -22.65 -2.44
N LEU A 355 -8.69 -22.10 -3.49
CA LEU A 355 -9.48 -22.87 -4.46
C LEU A 355 -8.57 -23.43 -5.56
N CYS A 356 -7.54 -24.22 -5.16
CA CYS A 356 -6.43 -24.64 -6.01
C CYS A 356 -6.87 -25.35 -7.30
N THR A 357 -7.88 -26.21 -7.25
CA THR A 357 -8.35 -26.94 -8.45
C THR A 357 -8.95 -25.99 -9.50
N LYS A 358 -9.77 -25.03 -9.07
CA LYS A 358 -10.34 -24.02 -9.99
C LYS A 358 -9.25 -23.14 -10.56
N ALA A 359 -8.38 -22.63 -9.71
CA ALA A 359 -7.25 -21.81 -10.09
C ALA A 359 -6.34 -22.48 -11.12
N TYR A 360 -6.06 -23.79 -10.95
CA TYR A 360 -5.27 -24.57 -11.91
C TYR A 360 -5.87 -24.51 -13.32
N PHE A 361 -7.17 -24.77 -13.47
CA PHE A 361 -7.84 -24.70 -14.77
C PHE A 361 -7.91 -23.28 -15.31
N GLY A 362 -8.10 -22.30 -14.45
CA GLY A 362 -8.09 -20.89 -14.83
C GLY A 362 -6.72 -20.44 -15.38
N PHE A 363 -5.63 -20.78 -14.68
CA PHE A 363 -4.28 -20.48 -15.17
C PHE A 363 -3.93 -21.24 -16.46
N LYS A 364 -4.35 -22.50 -16.57
CA LYS A 364 -4.17 -23.25 -17.82
C LYS A 364 -4.85 -22.57 -18.98
N LYS A 365 -6.11 -22.14 -18.82
CA LYS A 365 -6.84 -21.39 -19.83
C LYS A 365 -6.14 -20.07 -20.17
N ALA A 366 -5.72 -19.28 -19.16
CA ALA A 366 -5.02 -18.03 -19.37
C ALA A 366 -3.71 -18.25 -20.14
N PHE A 367 -2.94 -19.28 -19.84
CA PHE A 367 -1.72 -19.65 -20.58
C PHE A 367 -2.01 -20.00 -22.05
N GLU A 368 -3.02 -20.83 -22.29
CA GLU A 368 -3.34 -21.34 -23.64
C GLU A 368 -3.93 -20.25 -24.56
N THR A 369 -4.65 -19.28 -23.99
CA THR A 369 -5.38 -18.26 -24.78
C THR A 369 -4.64 -16.93 -24.88
N SER A 370 -3.72 -16.63 -23.96
CA SER A 370 -3.02 -15.36 -23.93
C SER A 370 -1.92 -15.29 -24.97
N LYS A 371 -1.78 -14.09 -25.57
CA LYS A 371 -0.60 -13.70 -26.37
C LYS A 371 0.36 -12.81 -25.57
N ASN A 372 -0.02 -12.46 -24.35
CA ASN A 372 0.80 -11.65 -23.45
C ASN A 372 1.79 -12.53 -22.68
N GLN A 373 3.07 -12.33 -22.94
CA GLN A 373 4.15 -13.11 -22.32
C GLN A 373 4.08 -13.10 -20.79
N ALA A 374 3.81 -11.96 -20.17
CA ALA A 374 3.75 -11.85 -18.70
C ALA A 374 2.60 -12.69 -18.11
N VAL A 375 1.46 -12.76 -18.80
CA VAL A 375 0.33 -13.60 -18.40
C VAL A 375 0.69 -15.08 -18.54
N GLN A 376 1.36 -15.46 -19.64
CA GLN A 376 1.79 -16.84 -19.87
C GLN A 376 2.81 -17.31 -18.82
N GLU A 377 3.85 -16.51 -18.58
CA GLU A 377 4.89 -16.82 -17.58
C GLU A 377 4.29 -16.92 -16.17
N GLY A 378 3.47 -15.94 -15.77
CA GLY A 378 2.78 -15.95 -14.49
C GLY A 378 1.86 -17.14 -14.31
N SER A 379 1.12 -17.52 -15.38
CA SER A 379 0.23 -18.68 -15.35
C SER A 379 1.00 -19.99 -15.14
N LEU A 380 2.10 -20.21 -15.87
CA LEU A 380 2.94 -21.39 -15.67
C LEU A 380 3.52 -21.44 -14.25
N TYR A 381 3.95 -20.29 -13.71
CA TYR A 381 4.47 -20.21 -12.35
C TYR A 381 3.42 -20.65 -11.30
N TYR A 382 2.18 -20.13 -11.41
CA TYR A 382 1.14 -20.52 -10.46
C TYR A 382 0.69 -21.96 -10.66
N ILE A 383 0.69 -22.51 -11.88
CA ILE A 383 0.46 -23.94 -12.12
C ILE A 383 1.52 -24.78 -11.39
N ILE A 384 2.82 -24.39 -11.48
CA ILE A 384 3.89 -25.10 -10.76
C ILE A 384 3.67 -25.04 -9.25
N ARG A 385 3.30 -23.89 -8.70
CA ARG A 385 2.99 -23.74 -7.27
C ARG A 385 1.86 -24.67 -6.84
N ILE A 386 0.74 -24.64 -7.56
CA ILE A 386 -0.42 -25.48 -7.25
C ILE A 386 -0.05 -26.97 -7.29
N LEU A 387 0.64 -27.41 -8.33
CA LEU A 387 1.08 -28.81 -8.46
C LEU A 387 2.00 -29.23 -7.32
N THR A 388 2.90 -28.34 -6.89
CA THR A 388 3.81 -28.60 -5.77
C THR A 388 3.05 -28.69 -4.45
N GLU A 389 2.11 -27.80 -4.20
CA GLU A 389 1.25 -27.79 -3.01
C GLU A 389 0.35 -29.06 -2.94
N LEU A 390 -0.07 -29.57 -4.10
CA LEU A 390 -0.83 -30.81 -4.23
C LEU A 390 0.06 -32.08 -4.19
N GLY A 391 1.39 -31.93 -4.05
CA GLY A 391 2.33 -33.05 -3.98
C GLY A 391 2.73 -33.64 -5.35
N ASN A 392 2.25 -33.10 -6.48
CA ASN A 392 2.56 -33.58 -7.83
C ASN A 392 3.87 -32.96 -8.35
N LYS A 393 4.98 -33.29 -7.69
CA LYS A 393 6.30 -32.72 -8.00
C LYS A 393 6.80 -33.09 -9.40
N GLN A 394 6.45 -34.27 -9.92
CA GLN A 394 6.87 -34.72 -11.25
C GLN A 394 6.26 -33.81 -12.36
N GLU A 395 4.97 -33.57 -12.29
CA GLU A 395 4.29 -32.69 -13.25
C GLU A 395 4.71 -31.23 -13.06
N ALA A 396 4.92 -30.77 -11.82
CA ALA A 396 5.46 -29.44 -11.57
C ALA A 396 6.84 -29.24 -12.20
N ALA A 397 7.72 -30.24 -12.14
CA ALA A 397 9.03 -30.19 -12.79
C ALA A 397 8.90 -30.17 -14.34
N ARG A 398 7.93 -30.92 -14.90
CA ARG A 398 7.64 -30.88 -16.35
C ARG A 398 7.20 -29.49 -16.79
N VAL A 399 6.31 -28.84 -16.04
CA VAL A 399 5.83 -27.47 -16.33
C VAL A 399 6.96 -26.45 -16.18
N LEU A 400 7.87 -26.62 -15.20
CA LEU A 400 9.09 -25.79 -15.09
C LEU A 400 9.98 -25.93 -16.34
N GLY A 401 10.10 -27.15 -16.89
CA GLY A 401 10.77 -27.36 -18.18
C GLY A 401 10.15 -26.52 -19.29
N ILE A 402 8.83 -26.50 -19.40
CA ILE A 402 8.11 -25.64 -20.39
C ILE A 402 8.42 -24.16 -20.15
N LEU A 403 8.33 -23.69 -18.90
CA LEU A 403 8.62 -22.29 -18.57
C LEU A 403 10.04 -21.89 -19.00
N ARG A 404 11.04 -22.71 -18.71
CA ARG A 404 12.44 -22.42 -19.08
C ARG A 404 12.69 -22.46 -20.58
N THR A 405 12.03 -23.38 -21.27
CA THR A 405 12.23 -23.54 -22.73
C THR A 405 11.52 -22.43 -23.51
N SER A 406 10.28 -22.11 -23.11
CA SER A 406 9.48 -21.08 -23.80
C SER A 406 9.87 -19.66 -23.42
N PHE A 407 10.36 -19.46 -22.19
CA PHE A 407 10.71 -18.13 -21.63
C PHE A 407 12.06 -18.18 -20.90
N PRO A 408 13.19 -18.28 -21.62
CA PRO A 408 14.53 -18.51 -21.02
C PRO A 408 14.98 -17.39 -20.08
N THR A 409 14.49 -16.17 -20.28
CA THR A 409 14.83 -14.98 -19.47
C THR A 409 13.79 -14.66 -18.38
N SER A 410 12.80 -15.54 -18.20
CA SER A 410 11.73 -15.32 -17.21
C SER A 410 12.26 -15.36 -15.78
N PRO A 411 12.02 -14.32 -14.97
CA PRO A 411 12.35 -14.36 -13.55
C PRO A 411 11.54 -15.40 -12.77
N TYR A 412 10.39 -15.81 -13.30
CA TYR A 412 9.54 -16.82 -12.68
C TYR A 412 10.17 -18.21 -12.67
N ALA A 413 11.14 -18.49 -13.57
CA ALA A 413 11.83 -19.79 -13.60
C ALA A 413 12.65 -20.04 -12.32
N ASP A 414 13.32 -18.99 -11.79
CA ASP A 414 14.07 -19.09 -10.55
C ASP A 414 13.15 -19.16 -9.31
N PHE A 415 12.05 -18.42 -9.33
CA PHE A 415 11.05 -18.50 -8.26
C PHE A 415 10.40 -19.89 -8.21
N ALA A 416 10.06 -20.46 -9.37
CA ALA A 416 9.48 -21.78 -9.47
C ALA A 416 10.45 -22.88 -9.01
N LEU A 417 11.74 -22.75 -9.31
CA LEU A 417 12.76 -23.68 -8.83
C LEU A 417 12.83 -23.70 -7.30
N LYS A 418 12.82 -22.52 -6.66
CA LYS A 418 12.80 -22.40 -5.19
C LYS A 418 11.56 -23.03 -4.54
N VAL A 419 10.43 -23.02 -5.24
CA VAL A 419 9.19 -23.67 -4.77
C VAL A 419 9.30 -25.18 -4.83
N LEU A 420 9.97 -25.74 -5.86
CA LEU A 420 10.15 -27.19 -6.04
C LEU A 420 11.21 -27.79 -5.12
N THR A 421 12.23 -27.01 -4.75
CA THR A 421 13.37 -27.42 -3.91
C THR A 421 13.39 -26.60 -2.62
N PRO A 422 12.43 -26.78 -1.70
CA PRO A 422 12.34 -26.04 -0.45
C PRO A 422 13.45 -26.40 0.55
#